data_b898d425d43ef09c558fc5b063e56aa7
#
_entry.id   b898d425d43ef09c558fc5b063e56aa7
#
_cell.length_a   1.000
_cell.length_b   1.000
_cell.length_c   1.000
_cell.angle_alpha   90.00
_cell.angle_beta   90.00
_cell.angle_gamma   90.00
#
_symmetry.space_group_name_H-M   'P 1'
#
loop_
_entity.id
_entity.type
_entity.pdbx_description
1 polymer ?
#
loop_
_entity_poly.entity_id
_entity_poly.type
_entity_poly.pdbx_seq_one_letter_code
_entity_poly.pdbx_strand_id
1 'polypeptide(L)'
;MKSFKIQSLVLTIVLLTASPGIAASKKNIFQDIWERIIRSQEQTPPRSVRGGICQAVPGLNTVVSRDRPFFLWRDTAATVHLYRGSSTTDQSPLWSRSVNSSQSFAFYDGKPLVTGEYTWEAVSALGVKNQTSFYVMEQAERETLETSLKKFDHLQGNDRILHRIELLEKEGLLGDAVAELMGIEGEEAIVAKMREDFIKAACDPVKRKNQ
;
A
#
# COMPACT_ATOMS: atom_id res chain seq x y z
N MET A 1 -30.48 58.90 50.21
CA MET A 1 -31.07 58.10 49.12
C MET A 1 -29.99 57.92 48.07
N LYS A 2 -29.39 56.72 47.99
CA LYS A 2 -28.33 56.40 47.01
C LYS A 2 -28.94 55.48 45.95
N SER A 3 -29.00 55.97 44.69
CA SER A 3 -29.52 55.26 43.55
C SER A 3 -28.51 54.25 43.04
N PHE A 4 -28.86 52.96 43.02
CA PHE A 4 -28.05 51.87 42.45
C PHE A 4 -28.38 51.71 40.98
N LYS A 5 -27.42 51.96 40.08
CA LYS A 5 -27.52 51.65 38.64
C LYS A 5 -27.14 50.18 38.42
N ILE A 6 -28.08 49.35 37.96
CA ILE A 6 -27.86 47.98 37.53
C ILE A 6 -27.35 48.05 36.09
N GLN A 7 -26.07 47.69 35.88
CA GLN A 7 -25.49 47.48 34.54
C GLN A 7 -25.86 46.05 34.07
N SER A 8 -26.62 46.00 33.02
CA SER A 8 -27.00 44.73 32.35
C SER A 8 -25.82 44.23 31.55
N LEU A 9 -25.23 43.09 31.95
CA LEU A 9 -24.15 42.41 31.23
C LEU A 9 -24.75 41.53 30.14
N VAL A 10 -24.69 41.95 28.89
CA VAL A 10 -25.10 41.13 27.73
C VAL A 10 -23.98 40.14 27.42
N LEU A 11 -24.25 38.87 27.75
CA LEU A 11 -23.38 37.75 27.45
C LEU A 11 -23.60 37.31 26.00
N THR A 12 -22.70 37.68 25.08
CA THR A 12 -22.74 37.27 23.68
C THR A 12 -22.15 35.86 23.57
N ILE A 13 -22.98 34.85 23.41
CA ILE A 13 -22.57 33.48 23.14
C ILE A 13 -22.23 33.41 21.64
N VAL A 14 -20.91 33.33 21.33
CA VAL A 14 -20.42 33.02 19.97
C VAL A 14 -20.53 31.50 19.80
N LEU A 15 -21.54 31.06 19.08
CA LEU A 15 -21.65 29.68 18.61
C LEU A 15 -20.62 29.46 17.48
N LEU A 16 -19.50 28.83 17.82
CA LEU A 16 -18.57 28.27 16.85
C LEU A 16 -19.25 27.09 16.13
N THR A 17 -19.88 27.35 14.98
CA THR A 17 -20.34 26.30 14.08
C THR A 17 -19.12 25.69 13.41
N ALA A 18 -18.70 24.51 13.88
CA ALA A 18 -17.70 23.69 13.20
C ALA A 18 -18.27 23.29 11.83
N SER A 19 -17.63 23.79 10.76
CA SER A 19 -18.03 23.49 9.37
C SER A 19 -17.75 22.02 9.06
N PRO A 20 -18.75 21.18 8.77
CA PRO A 20 -18.55 19.76 8.45
C PRO A 20 -18.01 19.51 7.03
N GLY A 21 -17.72 20.57 6.26
CA GLY A 21 -17.39 20.45 4.84
C GLY A 21 -16.01 19.88 4.50
N ILE A 22 -15.01 19.97 5.41
CA ILE A 22 -13.62 19.59 5.11
C ILE A 22 -13.43 18.07 5.16
N ALA A 23 -14.11 17.38 6.06
CA ALA A 23 -13.97 15.93 6.20
C ALA A 23 -14.60 15.14 5.05
N ALA A 24 -15.71 15.63 4.47
CA ALA A 24 -16.37 14.99 3.33
C ALA A 24 -15.52 15.06 2.05
N SER A 25 -14.79 16.17 1.83
CA SER A 25 -13.92 16.35 0.65
C SER A 25 -12.72 15.37 0.66
N LYS A 26 -12.07 15.17 1.82
CA LYS A 26 -10.91 14.27 1.94
C LYS A 26 -11.28 12.80 1.70
N LYS A 27 -12.43 12.38 2.18
CA LYS A 27 -12.91 10.99 1.98
C LYS A 27 -13.13 10.69 0.50
N ASN A 28 -13.62 11.64 -0.28
CA ASN A 28 -13.85 11.48 -1.71
C ASN A 28 -12.52 11.34 -2.49
N ILE A 29 -11.51 12.18 -2.20
CA ILE A 29 -10.21 12.11 -2.87
C ILE A 29 -9.53 10.76 -2.65
N PHE A 30 -9.55 10.27 -1.41
CA PHE A 30 -8.97 8.99 -1.06
C PHE A 30 -9.66 7.83 -1.80
N GLN A 31 -10.98 7.85 -1.85
CA GLN A 31 -11.76 6.84 -2.55
C GLN A 31 -11.50 6.87 -4.06
N ASP A 32 -11.41 8.05 -4.67
CA ASP A 32 -11.13 8.20 -6.09
C ASP A 32 -9.74 7.67 -6.48
N ILE A 33 -8.71 7.96 -5.68
CA ILE A 33 -7.35 7.43 -5.88
C ILE A 33 -7.40 5.89 -5.78
N TRP A 34 -8.07 5.37 -4.75
CA TRP A 34 -8.17 3.94 -4.53
C TRP A 34 -8.89 3.20 -5.66
N GLU A 35 -9.98 3.75 -6.18
CA GLU A 35 -10.69 3.18 -7.32
C GLU A 35 -9.83 3.14 -8.59
N ARG A 36 -8.93 4.11 -8.80
CA ARG A 36 -7.96 4.07 -9.90
C ARG A 36 -6.95 2.94 -9.72
N ILE A 37 -6.40 2.79 -8.51
CA ILE A 37 -5.46 1.70 -8.17
C ILE A 37 -6.12 0.34 -8.43
N ILE A 38 -7.34 0.12 -7.95
CA ILE A 38 -8.07 -1.14 -8.16
C ILE A 38 -8.31 -1.39 -9.65
N ARG A 39 -8.78 -0.40 -10.42
CA ARG A 39 -8.99 -0.54 -11.87
C ARG A 39 -7.71 -0.86 -12.63
N SER A 40 -6.59 -0.24 -12.28
CA SER A 40 -5.28 -0.54 -12.87
C SER A 40 -4.85 -1.98 -12.57
N GLN A 41 -5.13 -2.46 -11.36
CA GLN A 41 -4.80 -3.84 -10.96
C GLN A 41 -5.69 -4.87 -11.69
N GLU A 42 -6.97 -4.60 -11.91
CA GLU A 42 -7.90 -5.47 -12.64
C GLU A 42 -7.53 -5.67 -14.11
N GLN A 43 -6.80 -4.72 -14.72
CA GLN A 43 -6.30 -4.84 -16.08
C GLN A 43 -5.09 -5.78 -16.19
N THR A 44 -4.45 -6.11 -15.09
CA THR A 44 -3.33 -7.03 -15.05
C THR A 44 -3.83 -8.48 -15.05
N PRO A 45 -3.21 -9.40 -15.83
CA PRO A 45 -3.63 -10.81 -15.84
C PRO A 45 -3.66 -11.40 -14.43
N PRO A 46 -4.68 -12.18 -14.06
CA PRO A 46 -4.80 -12.78 -12.75
C PRO A 46 -3.62 -13.72 -12.48
N ARG A 47 -3.09 -13.65 -11.27
CA ARG A 47 -1.87 -14.34 -10.84
C ARG A 47 -2.16 -15.64 -10.07
N SER A 48 -3.43 -16.05 -9.96
CA SER A 48 -3.76 -17.23 -9.18
C SER A 48 -3.42 -18.50 -9.97
N VAL A 49 -2.49 -19.27 -9.42
CA VAL A 49 -2.34 -20.69 -9.73
C VAL A 49 -3.43 -21.43 -8.95
N ARG A 50 -4.16 -22.36 -9.58
CA ARG A 50 -5.17 -23.14 -8.86
C ARG A 50 -4.54 -23.83 -7.64
N GLY A 51 -5.01 -23.48 -6.43
CA GLY A 51 -4.56 -24.06 -5.17
C GLY A 51 -3.24 -23.55 -4.59
N GLY A 52 -2.69 -22.45 -5.14
CA GLY A 52 -1.46 -21.85 -4.63
C GLY A 52 -1.68 -20.51 -3.95
N ILE A 53 -0.65 -20.03 -3.23
CA ILE A 53 -0.63 -18.70 -2.61
C ILE A 53 -0.59 -17.65 -3.71
N CYS A 54 -1.55 -16.73 -3.74
CA CYS A 54 -1.52 -15.61 -4.68
C CYS A 54 -0.64 -14.48 -4.14
N GLN A 55 0.38 -14.13 -4.90
CA GLN A 55 1.35 -13.08 -4.60
C GLN A 55 0.90 -11.76 -5.27
N ALA A 56 0.36 -10.84 -4.47
CA ALA A 56 -0.23 -9.59 -4.98
C ALA A 56 0.81 -8.47 -5.14
N VAL A 57 1.73 -8.31 -4.19
CA VAL A 57 2.78 -7.26 -4.18
C VAL A 57 4.09 -7.84 -3.65
N PRO A 58 5.25 -7.56 -4.27
CA PRO A 58 5.41 -7.12 -5.64
C PRO A 58 4.84 -8.14 -6.60
N GLY A 59 4.23 -7.66 -7.69
CA GLY A 59 3.68 -8.55 -8.67
C GLY A 59 4.68 -8.99 -9.73
N LEU A 60 4.25 -9.92 -10.59
CA LEU A 60 5.08 -10.44 -11.68
C LEU A 60 5.54 -9.32 -12.61
N ASN A 61 6.86 -9.22 -12.82
CA ASN A 61 7.53 -8.22 -13.66
C ASN A 61 7.19 -6.77 -13.31
N THR A 62 6.81 -6.49 -12.06
CA THR A 62 6.60 -5.11 -11.61
C THR A 62 7.91 -4.49 -11.15
N VAL A 63 8.01 -3.16 -11.27
CA VAL A 63 9.09 -2.37 -10.70
C VAL A 63 8.68 -1.90 -9.31
N VAL A 64 9.61 -1.91 -8.36
CA VAL A 64 9.47 -1.29 -7.04
C VAL A 64 10.56 -0.23 -6.86
N SER A 65 10.20 0.92 -6.31
CA SER A 65 11.16 1.99 -6.02
C SER A 65 11.87 1.81 -4.67
N ARG A 66 11.28 1.02 -3.77
CA ARG A 66 11.80 0.81 -2.43
C ARG A 66 12.93 -0.22 -2.40
N ASP A 67 14.01 0.09 -1.72
CA ASP A 67 15.08 -0.86 -1.41
C ASP A 67 14.69 -1.83 -0.26
N ARG A 68 13.57 -1.58 0.37
CA ARG A 68 12.91 -2.46 1.34
C ARG A 68 11.46 -2.68 0.92
N PRO A 69 11.22 -3.63 0.01
CA PRO A 69 9.90 -3.87 -0.55
C PRO A 69 8.90 -4.36 0.49
N PHE A 70 7.65 -4.12 0.17
CA PHE A 70 6.48 -4.63 0.88
C PHE A 70 5.97 -5.86 0.15
N PHE A 71 5.69 -6.95 0.89
CA PHE A 71 5.11 -8.18 0.36
C PHE A 71 3.66 -8.30 0.80
N LEU A 72 2.78 -8.61 -0.14
CA LEU A 72 1.35 -8.82 0.11
C LEU A 72 0.89 -10.06 -0.63
N TRP A 73 0.15 -10.93 0.04
CA TRP A 73 -0.34 -12.18 -0.54
C TRP A 73 -1.74 -12.53 -0.03
N ARG A 74 -2.42 -13.43 -0.75
CA ARG A 74 -3.62 -14.13 -0.32
C ARG A 74 -3.29 -15.59 -0.03
N ASP A 75 -4.09 -16.20 0.83
CA ASP A 75 -3.96 -17.56 1.30
C ASP A 75 -2.84 -17.75 2.36
N THR A 76 -2.76 -18.95 2.93
CA THR A 76 -1.93 -19.19 4.10
C THR A 76 -0.48 -19.50 3.70
N ALA A 77 0.39 -18.50 3.87
CA ALA A 77 1.83 -18.71 3.86
C ALA A 77 2.32 -19.12 5.25
N ALA A 78 3.39 -19.91 5.31
CA ALA A 78 4.15 -20.22 6.52
C ALA A 78 5.51 -19.53 6.51
N THR A 79 6.10 -19.35 5.33
CA THR A 79 7.39 -18.69 5.16
C THR A 79 7.40 -17.88 3.88
N VAL A 80 8.07 -16.73 3.93
CA VAL A 80 8.40 -15.91 2.75
C VAL A 80 9.91 -15.88 2.60
N HIS A 81 10.38 -16.10 1.39
CA HIS A 81 11.80 -16.05 1.02
C HIS A 81 12.03 -15.00 -0.06
N LEU A 82 13.21 -14.40 -0.08
CA LEU A 82 13.65 -13.49 -1.13
C LEU A 82 14.98 -13.97 -1.69
N TYR A 83 15.08 -14.01 -3.00
CA TYR A 83 16.28 -14.42 -3.76
C TYR A 83 16.71 -13.30 -4.71
N ARG A 84 17.97 -13.30 -5.12
CA ARG A 84 18.45 -12.40 -6.16
C ARG A 84 18.33 -13.08 -7.53
N GLY A 85 17.86 -12.35 -8.54
CA GLY A 85 17.63 -12.85 -9.88
C GLY A 85 16.28 -13.55 -10.06
N SER A 86 16.09 -14.16 -11.23
CA SER A 86 14.82 -14.80 -11.66
C SER A 86 14.69 -16.27 -11.25
N SER A 87 15.72 -16.86 -10.67
CA SER A 87 15.74 -18.29 -10.28
C SER A 87 15.92 -18.44 -8.77
N THR A 88 15.25 -19.42 -8.21
CA THR A 88 15.42 -19.84 -6.80
C THR A 88 16.15 -21.18 -6.69
N THR A 89 16.49 -21.82 -7.84
CA THR A 89 17.12 -23.14 -7.90
C THR A 89 18.56 -23.03 -7.42
N ASP A 90 18.94 -23.92 -6.48
CA ASP A 90 20.28 -24.03 -5.93
C ASP A 90 20.84 -22.75 -5.27
N GLN A 91 19.95 -21.82 -4.90
CA GLN A 91 20.33 -20.59 -4.21
C GLN A 91 19.83 -20.59 -2.75
N SER A 92 20.67 -20.07 -1.87
CA SER A 92 20.22 -19.69 -0.52
C SER A 92 19.47 -18.37 -0.60
N PRO A 93 18.33 -18.22 0.10
CA PRO A 93 17.59 -16.98 0.12
C PRO A 93 18.44 -15.85 0.76
N LEU A 94 18.36 -14.64 0.21
CA LEU A 94 18.92 -13.42 0.81
C LEU A 94 18.23 -13.10 2.14
N TRP A 95 16.97 -13.46 2.25
CA TRP A 95 16.13 -13.20 3.39
C TRP A 95 15.02 -14.25 3.49
N SER A 96 14.67 -14.58 4.73
CA SER A 96 13.60 -15.51 5.05
C SER A 96 12.86 -15.01 6.27
N ARG A 97 11.54 -15.12 6.23
CA ARG A 97 10.68 -14.75 7.36
C ARG A 97 9.57 -15.79 7.55
N SER A 98 9.50 -16.35 8.75
CA SER A 98 8.34 -17.13 9.16
C SER A 98 7.16 -16.18 9.41
N VAL A 99 5.99 -16.56 8.94
CA VAL A 99 4.75 -15.80 9.08
C VAL A 99 3.66 -16.69 9.70
N ASN A 100 2.74 -16.09 10.42
CA ASN A 100 1.62 -16.85 10.98
C ASN A 100 0.48 -16.94 9.94
N SER A 101 -0.43 -17.88 10.14
CA SER A 101 -1.52 -18.19 9.22
C SER A 101 -2.53 -17.06 9.00
N SER A 102 -2.59 -16.08 9.91
CA SER A 102 -3.46 -14.91 9.78
C SER A 102 -2.76 -13.74 9.11
N GLN A 103 -1.45 -13.83 8.86
CA GLN A 103 -0.66 -12.78 8.26
C GLN A 103 -0.74 -12.86 6.74
N SER A 104 -1.09 -11.75 6.11
CA SER A 104 -1.19 -11.63 4.65
C SER A 104 -0.15 -10.67 4.06
N PHE A 105 0.73 -10.08 4.88
CA PHE A 105 1.75 -9.15 4.43
C PHE A 105 3.00 -9.19 5.30
N ALA A 106 4.12 -8.72 4.74
CA ALA A 106 5.37 -8.50 5.45
C ALA A 106 6.14 -7.32 4.84
N PHE A 107 6.89 -6.60 5.67
CA PHE A 107 7.92 -5.69 5.20
C PHE A 107 9.26 -6.42 5.20
N TYR A 108 10.04 -6.21 4.15
CA TYR A 108 11.42 -6.66 4.11
C TYR A 108 12.24 -5.85 5.13
N ASP A 109 12.89 -6.55 6.05
CA ASP A 109 13.70 -5.98 7.13
C ASP A 109 15.19 -6.34 7.02
N GLY A 110 15.59 -6.87 5.86
CA GLY A 110 16.99 -7.18 5.54
C GLY A 110 17.82 -5.96 5.15
N LYS A 111 19.02 -6.20 4.62
CA LYS A 111 19.88 -5.16 4.06
C LYS A 111 19.20 -4.51 2.86
N PRO A 112 19.32 -3.17 2.67
CA PRO A 112 18.75 -2.50 1.49
C PRO A 112 19.11 -3.23 0.20
N LEU A 113 18.12 -3.45 -0.65
CA LEU A 113 18.32 -4.09 -1.95
C LEU A 113 18.96 -3.10 -2.92
N VAL A 114 19.88 -3.60 -3.72
CA VAL A 114 20.42 -2.83 -4.83
C VAL A 114 19.55 -3.02 -6.07
N THR A 115 19.71 -2.15 -7.07
CA THR A 115 19.09 -2.29 -8.39
C THR A 115 19.26 -3.69 -8.95
N GLY A 116 18.20 -4.22 -9.55
CA GLY A 116 18.21 -5.52 -10.22
C GLY A 116 16.95 -6.34 -10.01
N GLU A 117 16.99 -7.53 -10.59
CA GLU A 117 15.90 -8.50 -10.52
C GLU A 117 15.98 -9.31 -9.24
N TYR A 118 14.81 -9.59 -8.66
CA TYR A 118 14.61 -10.40 -7.48
C TYR A 118 13.40 -11.31 -7.65
N THR A 119 13.45 -12.46 -7.00
CA THR A 119 12.32 -13.39 -6.93
C THR A 119 11.95 -13.59 -5.45
N TRP A 120 10.68 -13.42 -5.13
CA TRP A 120 10.19 -13.83 -3.83
C TRP A 120 9.30 -15.05 -3.92
N GLU A 121 9.42 -15.90 -2.91
CA GLU A 121 8.71 -17.18 -2.80
C GLU A 121 7.86 -17.17 -1.54
N ALA A 122 6.59 -17.50 -1.69
CA ALA A 122 5.71 -17.78 -0.57
C ALA A 122 5.51 -19.30 -0.46
N VAL A 123 5.75 -19.84 0.72
CA VAL A 123 5.67 -21.27 0.99
C VAL A 123 4.56 -21.53 1.99
N SER A 124 3.61 -22.42 1.67
CA SER A 124 2.57 -22.85 2.61
C SER A 124 3.11 -23.83 3.66
N ALA A 125 2.34 -24.07 4.71
CA ALA A 125 2.67 -25.10 5.72
C ALA A 125 2.76 -26.54 5.13
N LEU A 126 2.13 -26.77 3.95
CA LEU A 126 2.19 -28.03 3.22
C LEU A 126 3.35 -28.09 2.21
N GLY A 127 4.22 -27.07 2.20
CA GLY A 127 5.36 -27.03 1.29
C GLY A 127 5.02 -26.58 -0.14
N VAL A 128 3.78 -26.15 -0.41
CA VAL A 128 3.42 -25.59 -1.72
C VAL A 128 4.12 -24.23 -1.89
N LYS A 129 4.83 -24.07 -3.02
CA LYS A 129 5.64 -22.90 -3.32
C LYS A 129 5.05 -22.13 -4.47
N ASN A 130 4.95 -20.80 -4.30
CA ASN A 130 4.64 -19.86 -5.37
C ASN A 130 5.75 -18.83 -5.46
N GLN A 131 6.12 -18.46 -6.68
CA GLN A 131 7.24 -17.55 -6.96
C GLN A 131 6.80 -16.43 -7.88
N THR A 132 7.33 -15.24 -7.63
CA THR A 132 7.07 -14.06 -8.45
C THR A 132 8.33 -13.20 -8.52
N SER A 133 8.75 -12.83 -9.73
CA SER A 133 9.89 -11.96 -9.94
C SER A 133 9.45 -10.49 -10.06
N PHE A 134 10.28 -9.60 -9.56
CA PHE A 134 10.12 -8.15 -9.64
C PHE A 134 11.48 -7.48 -9.83
N TYR A 135 11.49 -6.20 -10.18
CA TYR A 135 12.72 -5.42 -10.41
C TYR A 135 12.80 -4.26 -9.43
N VAL A 136 13.94 -4.11 -8.76
CA VAL A 136 14.24 -2.92 -7.94
C VAL A 136 14.77 -1.84 -8.86
N MET A 137 14.09 -0.69 -8.88
CA MET A 137 14.34 0.47 -9.72
C MET A 137 15.79 0.92 -9.71
N GLU A 138 16.27 1.42 -10.84
CA GLU A 138 17.60 2.03 -10.97
C GLU A 138 17.78 3.20 -10.00
N GLN A 139 18.98 3.34 -9.47
CA GLN A 139 19.25 4.33 -8.43
C GLN A 139 18.94 5.77 -8.88
N ALA A 140 19.31 6.12 -10.11
CA ALA A 140 19.07 7.47 -10.64
C ALA A 140 17.58 7.79 -10.78
N GLU A 141 16.76 6.80 -11.21
CA GLU A 141 15.31 6.94 -11.30
C GLU A 141 14.69 7.07 -9.91
N ARG A 142 15.15 6.27 -8.95
CA ARG A 142 14.72 6.30 -7.55
C ARG A 142 15.01 7.66 -6.91
N GLU A 143 16.21 8.21 -7.10
CA GLU A 143 16.58 9.55 -6.60
C GLU A 143 15.68 10.66 -7.19
N THR A 144 15.34 10.54 -8.47
CA THR A 144 14.40 11.45 -9.13
C THR A 144 12.99 11.34 -8.53
N LEU A 145 12.51 10.13 -8.32
CA LEU A 145 11.22 9.86 -7.69
C LEU A 145 11.20 10.39 -6.24
N GLU A 146 12.24 10.09 -5.46
CA GLU A 146 12.36 10.59 -4.08
C GLU A 146 12.34 12.11 -4.01
N THR A 147 13.02 12.79 -4.96
CA THR A 147 12.98 14.25 -5.06
C THR A 147 11.55 14.75 -5.31
N SER A 148 10.78 14.02 -6.12
CA SER A 148 9.38 14.35 -6.38
C SER A 148 8.49 14.06 -5.16
N LEU A 149 8.73 12.99 -4.43
CA LEU A 149 8.01 12.64 -3.20
C LEU A 149 8.30 13.62 -2.06
N LYS A 150 9.53 14.14 -1.96
CA LYS A 150 9.92 15.15 -0.95
C LYS A 150 9.14 16.46 -1.08
N LYS A 151 8.55 16.76 -2.24
CA LYS A 151 7.67 17.93 -2.40
C LYS A 151 6.47 17.90 -1.46
N PHE A 152 6.09 16.75 -0.96
CA PHE A 152 4.98 16.57 -0.02
C PHE A 152 5.39 16.53 1.45
N ASP A 153 6.69 16.64 1.77
CA ASP A 153 7.19 16.56 3.15
C ASP A 153 6.72 17.72 4.04
N HIS A 154 6.30 18.84 3.44
CA HIS A 154 5.67 19.96 4.15
C HIS A 154 4.24 19.63 4.62
N LEU A 155 3.60 18.62 4.07
CA LEU A 155 2.28 18.12 4.48
C LEU A 155 2.42 17.20 5.70
N GLN A 156 1.36 17.09 6.49
CA GLN A 156 1.36 16.26 7.70
C GLN A 156 0.30 15.15 7.65
N GLY A 157 0.54 14.08 8.41
CA GLY A 157 -0.40 12.99 8.58
C GLY A 157 -0.84 12.36 7.26
N ASN A 158 -2.11 12.05 7.19
CA ASN A 158 -2.70 11.34 6.03
C ASN A 158 -2.65 12.16 4.74
N ASP A 159 -2.63 13.50 4.79
CA ASP A 159 -2.53 14.33 3.57
C ASP A 159 -1.22 14.07 2.83
N ARG A 160 -0.10 13.98 3.53
CA ARG A 160 1.19 13.62 2.93
C ARG A 160 1.12 12.26 2.27
N ILE A 161 0.57 11.27 2.97
CA ILE A 161 0.47 9.89 2.47
C ILE A 161 -0.39 9.85 1.19
N LEU A 162 -1.54 10.53 1.17
CA LEU A 162 -2.42 10.56 0.01
C LEU A 162 -1.75 11.12 -1.24
N HIS A 163 -1.03 12.24 -1.12
CA HIS A 163 -0.31 12.83 -2.26
C HIS A 163 0.85 11.95 -2.75
N ARG A 164 1.53 11.23 -1.84
CA ARG A 164 2.55 10.24 -2.21
C ARG A 164 1.94 9.06 -2.96
N ILE A 165 0.82 8.52 -2.49
CA ILE A 165 0.07 7.45 -3.16
C ILE A 165 -0.34 7.90 -4.57
N GLU A 166 -0.88 9.11 -4.74
CA GLU A 166 -1.30 9.64 -6.03
C GLU A 166 -0.13 9.75 -7.02
N LEU A 167 1.04 10.21 -6.56
CA LEU A 167 2.23 10.27 -7.41
C LEU A 167 2.69 8.86 -7.80
N LEU A 168 2.77 7.92 -6.84
CA LEU A 168 3.20 6.56 -7.10
C LEU A 168 2.24 5.82 -8.06
N GLU A 169 0.93 6.04 -7.93
CA GLU A 169 -0.07 5.51 -8.86
C GLU A 169 0.16 6.05 -10.27
N LYS A 170 0.38 7.35 -10.41
CA LYS A 170 0.66 8.01 -11.70
C LYS A 170 1.94 7.49 -12.37
N GLU A 171 2.96 7.17 -11.58
CA GLU A 171 4.22 6.57 -12.05
C GLU A 171 4.10 5.06 -12.30
N GLY A 172 2.93 4.45 -12.09
CA GLY A 172 2.70 3.01 -12.28
C GLY A 172 3.27 2.13 -11.17
N LEU A 173 3.70 2.70 -10.06
CA LEU A 173 4.30 2.02 -8.91
C LEU A 173 3.24 1.57 -7.91
N LEU A 174 2.28 0.75 -8.38
CA LEU A 174 1.11 0.35 -7.59
C LEU A 174 1.47 -0.39 -6.29
N GLY A 175 2.53 -1.21 -6.32
CA GLY A 175 3.01 -1.91 -5.13
C GLY A 175 3.50 -0.95 -4.06
N ASP A 176 4.23 0.09 -4.46
CA ASP A 176 4.71 1.12 -3.54
C ASP A 176 3.57 2.02 -3.04
N ALA A 177 2.59 2.31 -3.88
CA ALA A 177 1.37 3.03 -3.49
C ALA A 177 0.58 2.26 -2.40
N VAL A 178 0.44 0.95 -2.53
CA VAL A 178 -0.18 0.09 -1.51
C VAL A 178 0.67 0.04 -0.24
N ALA A 179 2.00 0.04 -0.35
CA ALA A 179 2.89 0.11 0.81
C ALA A 179 2.75 1.43 1.60
N GLU A 180 2.58 2.58 0.90
CA GLU A 180 2.29 3.88 1.55
C GLU A 180 0.94 3.84 2.28
N LEU A 181 -0.07 3.17 1.72
CA LEU A 181 -1.38 3.02 2.33
C LEU A 181 -1.29 2.40 3.74
N MET A 182 -0.34 1.47 3.95
CA MET A 182 -0.14 0.83 5.25
C MET A 182 0.36 1.79 6.34
N GLY A 183 0.81 2.98 5.97
CA GLY A 183 1.24 4.04 6.90
C GLY A 183 0.13 5.02 7.31
N ILE A 184 -1.12 4.84 6.86
CA ILE A 184 -2.25 5.70 7.25
C ILE A 184 -2.63 5.41 8.69
N GLU A 185 -2.64 6.44 9.52
CA GLU A 185 -2.97 6.37 10.95
C GLU A 185 -4.44 6.73 11.20
N GLY A 186 -5.05 6.10 12.21
CA GLY A 186 -6.41 6.39 12.66
C GLY A 186 -7.53 5.85 11.75
N GLU A 187 -7.18 5.13 10.69
CA GLU A 187 -8.13 4.60 9.70
C GLU A 187 -7.90 3.08 9.46
N GLU A 188 -7.48 2.36 10.48
CA GLU A 188 -7.03 0.95 10.38
C GLU A 188 -8.07 0.03 9.74
N ALA A 189 -9.36 0.24 10.04
CA ALA A 189 -10.45 -0.55 9.46
C ALA A 189 -10.61 -0.28 7.95
N ILE A 190 -10.45 0.98 7.52
CA ILE A 190 -10.51 1.37 6.11
C ILE A 190 -9.31 0.82 5.37
N VAL A 191 -8.11 0.96 5.94
CA VAL A 191 -6.86 0.42 5.38
C VAL A 191 -6.93 -1.10 5.26
N ALA A 192 -7.46 -1.81 6.27
CA ALA A 192 -7.64 -3.25 6.22
C ALA A 192 -8.58 -3.66 5.08
N LYS A 193 -9.72 -2.97 4.94
CA LYS A 193 -10.65 -3.22 3.84
C LYS A 193 -10.02 -2.95 2.47
N MET A 194 -9.29 -1.87 2.31
CA MET A 194 -8.61 -1.52 1.06
C MET A 194 -7.56 -2.56 0.67
N ARG A 195 -6.79 -3.04 1.64
CA ARG A 195 -5.86 -4.15 1.42
C ARG A 195 -6.57 -5.40 0.93
N GLU A 196 -7.70 -5.75 1.52
CA GLU A 196 -8.52 -6.89 1.10
C GLU A 196 -9.04 -6.71 -0.33
N ASP A 197 -9.59 -5.55 -0.65
CA ASP A 197 -10.08 -5.20 -1.99
C ASP A 197 -8.95 -5.28 -3.04
N PHE A 198 -7.74 -4.80 -2.70
CA PHE A 198 -6.56 -4.92 -3.58
C PHE A 198 -6.15 -6.37 -3.80
N ILE A 199 -6.06 -7.16 -2.74
CA ILE A 199 -5.76 -8.60 -2.83
C ILE A 199 -6.79 -9.28 -3.73
N LYS A 200 -8.06 -8.96 -3.57
CA LYS A 200 -9.14 -9.51 -4.40
C LYS A 200 -8.96 -9.12 -5.87
N ALA A 201 -8.71 -7.85 -6.17
CA ALA A 201 -8.49 -7.39 -7.53
C ALA A 201 -7.25 -8.04 -8.18
N ALA A 202 -6.16 -8.23 -7.41
CA ALA A 202 -4.93 -8.82 -7.89
C ALA A 202 -5.02 -10.35 -8.07
N CYS A 203 -5.84 -11.03 -7.29
CA CYS A 203 -5.83 -12.49 -7.15
C CYS A 203 -7.05 -13.17 -7.76
N ASP A 204 -8.17 -12.48 -7.89
CA ASP A 204 -9.36 -13.09 -8.47
C ASP A 204 -9.31 -13.03 -10.02
N PRO A 205 -9.71 -14.11 -10.69
CA PRO A 205 -9.76 -14.09 -12.14
C PRO A 205 -10.76 -13.03 -12.60
N VAL A 206 -10.30 -12.13 -13.46
CA VAL A 206 -11.19 -11.16 -14.11
C VAL A 206 -12.29 -11.93 -14.84
N LYS A 207 -13.53 -11.81 -14.41
CA LYS A 207 -14.68 -12.24 -15.18
C LYS A 207 -14.71 -11.37 -16.43
N ARG A 208 -14.06 -11.83 -17.52
CA ARG A 208 -14.22 -11.18 -18.83
C ARG A 208 -15.71 -11.19 -19.12
N LYS A 209 -16.36 -10.04 -19.01
CA LYS A 209 -17.66 -9.84 -19.60
C LYS A 209 -17.42 -10.06 -21.10
N ASN A 210 -17.95 -11.16 -21.62
CA ASN A 210 -17.95 -11.40 -23.05
C ASN A 210 -18.57 -10.16 -23.71
N GLN A 211 -17.73 -9.37 -24.36
CA GLN A 211 -18.15 -8.32 -25.28
C GLN A 211 -18.56 -8.94 -26.58
#